data_58d5a90220f3b9b22dc44d2d0cdcc283
#
_entry.id   58d5a90220f3b9b22dc44d2d0cdcc283
#
_cell.length_a   1.000
_cell.length_b   1.000
_cell.length_c   1.000
_cell.angle_alpha   90.00
_cell.angle_beta   90.00
_cell.angle_gamma   90.00
#
_symmetry.space_group_name_H-M   'P 1'
#
loop_
_entity.id
_entity.type
_entity.pdbx_description
1 polymer ?
#
loop_
_entity_poly.entity_id
_entity_poly.type
_entity_poly.pdbx_seq_one_letter_code
_entity_poly.pdbx_strand_id
1 'polypeptide(L)'
;MSILEEEPRRDQMLEAARRVISERGFSGARITDVAERAGVSPALVIYYFKSKDNLLAEAMRQSEDLWYAEMSRRAAKILTAAGRLEEVVAMTCHVSSDGVPEGSLELWLDLWAQALRDQEVRAVREEFDERFREAIRRIVREGIAAGEFTRVDEDEFAVTYSALLDGFAIQIALEDPVVGPERAFNAAMRVASSQLGFTWEVRHERPPSRGRLRTRQAR
;
A
#
# COMPACT_ATOMS: atom_id res chain seq x y z
N MET A 1 -11.21 6.98 -32.76
CA MET A 1 -11.39 6.98 -31.30
C MET A 1 -10.40 7.99 -30.74
N SER A 2 -10.87 9.00 -30.05
CA SER A 2 -10.01 10.12 -29.60
C SER A 2 -9.20 9.69 -28.37
N ILE A 3 -7.93 10.15 -28.29
CA ILE A 3 -7.03 9.94 -27.13
C ILE A 3 -7.71 10.33 -25.81
N LEU A 4 -8.63 11.30 -25.83
CA LEU A 4 -9.41 11.74 -24.67
C LEU A 4 -10.46 10.73 -24.17
N GLU A 5 -10.79 9.68 -24.92
CA GLU A 5 -11.70 8.61 -24.52
C GLU A 5 -10.95 7.32 -24.12
N GLU A 6 -9.65 7.25 -24.39
CA GLU A 6 -8.82 6.06 -24.12
C GLU A 6 -8.37 5.99 -22.65
N GLU A 7 -7.92 7.10 -22.07
CA GLU A 7 -7.48 7.14 -20.66
C GLU A 7 -8.59 6.76 -19.67
N PRO A 8 -9.81 7.32 -19.70
CA PRO A 8 -10.88 6.94 -18.78
C PRO A 8 -11.27 5.46 -18.86
N ARG A 9 -11.20 4.86 -20.05
CA ARG A 9 -11.49 3.44 -20.24
C ARG A 9 -10.39 2.53 -19.70
N ARG A 10 -9.13 2.95 -19.86
CA ARG A 10 -7.99 2.23 -19.30
C ARG A 10 -8.05 2.22 -17.78
N ASP A 11 -8.33 3.37 -17.15
CA ASP A 11 -8.49 3.49 -15.70
C ASP A 11 -9.65 2.65 -15.17
N GLN A 12 -10.76 2.61 -15.89
CA GLN A 12 -11.91 1.75 -15.55
C GLN A 12 -11.53 0.26 -15.56
N MET A 13 -10.73 -0.18 -16.53
CA MET A 13 -10.24 -1.57 -16.59
C MET A 13 -9.24 -1.86 -15.48
N LEU A 14 -8.35 -0.93 -15.12
CA LEU A 14 -7.41 -1.09 -14.00
C LEU A 14 -8.14 -1.14 -12.65
N GLU A 15 -9.14 -0.29 -12.45
CA GLU A 15 -9.99 -0.35 -11.24
C GLU A 15 -10.72 -1.69 -11.14
N ALA A 16 -11.30 -2.17 -12.25
CA ALA A 16 -11.94 -3.48 -12.29
C ALA A 16 -10.95 -4.61 -12.00
N ALA A 17 -9.72 -4.52 -12.53
CA ALA A 17 -8.66 -5.49 -12.28
C ALA A 17 -8.28 -5.55 -10.79
N ARG A 18 -8.06 -4.40 -10.15
CA ARG A 18 -7.75 -4.33 -8.71
C ARG A 18 -8.82 -5.03 -7.87
N ARG A 19 -10.09 -4.76 -8.13
CA ARG A 19 -11.22 -5.39 -7.40
C ARG A 19 -11.30 -6.89 -7.63
N VAL A 20 -11.14 -7.35 -8.88
CA VAL A 20 -11.15 -8.79 -9.20
C VAL A 20 -9.99 -9.51 -8.51
N ILE A 21 -8.80 -8.91 -8.52
CA ILE A 21 -7.61 -9.49 -7.88
C ILE A 21 -7.78 -9.54 -6.36
N SER A 22 -8.28 -8.48 -5.73
CA SER A 22 -8.56 -8.45 -4.29
C SER A 22 -9.58 -9.51 -3.85
N GLU A 23 -10.60 -9.80 -4.69
CA GLU A 23 -11.63 -10.79 -4.36
C GLU A 23 -11.20 -12.25 -4.60
N ARG A 24 -10.35 -12.50 -5.62
CA ARG A 24 -10.07 -13.85 -6.13
C ARG A 24 -8.60 -14.25 -6.08
N GLY A 25 -7.75 -13.32 -5.70
CA GLY A 25 -6.30 -13.43 -5.86
C GLY A 25 -5.87 -13.31 -7.33
N PHE A 26 -4.60 -12.99 -7.55
CA PHE A 26 -4.07 -12.88 -8.91
C PHE A 26 -4.21 -14.17 -9.71
N SER A 27 -3.89 -15.31 -9.10
CA SER A 27 -3.98 -16.62 -9.79
C SER A 27 -5.42 -16.96 -10.18
N GLY A 28 -6.42 -16.60 -9.37
CA GLY A 28 -7.84 -16.82 -9.63
C GLY A 28 -8.49 -15.83 -10.57
N ALA A 29 -7.94 -14.63 -10.73
CA ALA A 29 -8.47 -13.60 -11.61
C ALA A 29 -8.29 -13.98 -13.09
N ARG A 30 -9.31 -13.73 -13.91
CA ARG A 30 -9.29 -13.97 -15.36
C ARG A 30 -9.54 -12.65 -16.09
N ILE A 31 -9.00 -12.53 -17.30
CA ILE A 31 -9.30 -11.39 -18.20
C ILE A 31 -10.80 -11.22 -18.44
N THR A 32 -11.54 -12.32 -18.52
CA THR A 32 -13.00 -12.32 -18.68
C THR A 32 -13.73 -11.69 -17.50
N ASP A 33 -13.25 -11.95 -16.27
CA ASP A 33 -13.84 -11.38 -15.04
C ASP A 33 -13.62 -9.86 -14.97
N VAL A 34 -12.41 -9.42 -15.37
CA VAL A 34 -12.08 -7.98 -15.47
C VAL A 34 -12.92 -7.30 -16.55
N ALA A 35 -13.04 -7.92 -17.72
CA ALA A 35 -13.83 -7.40 -18.83
C ALA A 35 -15.31 -7.25 -18.46
N GLU A 36 -15.90 -8.27 -17.82
CA GLU A 36 -17.27 -8.23 -17.34
C GLU A 36 -17.49 -7.10 -16.33
N ARG A 37 -16.59 -6.99 -15.34
CA ARG A 37 -16.68 -5.93 -14.31
C ARG A 37 -16.49 -4.52 -14.88
N ALA A 38 -15.61 -4.36 -15.86
CA ALA A 38 -15.37 -3.10 -16.55
C ALA A 38 -16.42 -2.77 -17.63
N GLY A 39 -17.37 -3.68 -17.92
CA GLY A 39 -18.37 -3.48 -18.97
C GLY A 39 -17.77 -3.41 -20.38
N VAL A 40 -16.68 -4.14 -20.64
CA VAL A 40 -15.97 -4.16 -21.93
C VAL A 40 -15.80 -5.58 -22.44
N SER A 41 -15.36 -5.73 -23.69
CA SER A 41 -15.04 -7.08 -24.22
C SER A 41 -13.66 -7.57 -23.72
N PRO A 42 -13.46 -8.89 -23.53
CA PRO A 42 -12.14 -9.44 -23.22
C PRO A 42 -11.07 -9.08 -24.27
N ALA A 43 -11.46 -8.99 -25.53
CA ALA A 43 -10.56 -8.57 -26.61
C ALA A 43 -10.04 -7.15 -26.42
N LEU A 44 -10.86 -6.25 -25.88
CA LEU A 44 -10.45 -4.88 -25.57
C LEU A 44 -9.45 -4.85 -24.42
N VAL A 45 -9.64 -5.63 -23.36
CA VAL A 45 -8.67 -5.76 -22.27
C VAL A 45 -7.31 -6.26 -22.80
N ILE A 46 -7.32 -7.30 -23.63
CA ILE A 46 -6.09 -7.83 -24.26
C ILE A 46 -5.46 -6.80 -25.19
N TYR A 47 -6.24 -6.01 -25.91
CA TYR A 47 -5.72 -4.93 -26.76
C TYR A 47 -4.90 -3.91 -25.93
N TYR A 48 -5.42 -3.47 -24.77
CA TYR A 48 -4.75 -2.50 -23.90
C TYR A 48 -3.55 -3.08 -23.18
N PHE A 49 -3.69 -4.24 -22.57
CA PHE A 49 -2.73 -4.75 -21.60
C PHE A 49 -1.87 -5.92 -22.10
N LYS A 50 -2.17 -6.49 -23.28
CA LYS A 50 -1.45 -7.59 -23.94
C LYS A 50 -1.50 -8.92 -23.18
N SER A 51 -1.27 -8.91 -21.86
CA SER A 51 -1.28 -10.10 -21.01
C SER A 51 -1.97 -9.82 -19.67
N LYS A 52 -2.28 -10.89 -18.93
CA LYS A 52 -2.77 -10.82 -17.56
C LYS A 52 -1.70 -10.24 -16.62
N ASP A 53 -0.44 -10.64 -16.79
CA ASP A 53 0.66 -10.21 -15.94
C ASP A 53 0.93 -8.72 -16.10
N ASN A 54 0.88 -8.21 -17.33
CA ASN A 54 1.01 -6.79 -17.60
C ASN A 54 -0.18 -5.99 -17.03
N LEU A 55 -1.41 -6.52 -17.13
CA LEU A 55 -2.58 -5.91 -16.49
C LEU A 55 -2.40 -5.82 -14.97
N LEU A 56 -1.87 -6.88 -14.32
CA LEU A 56 -1.55 -6.86 -12.89
C LEU A 56 -0.51 -5.77 -12.57
N ALA A 57 0.61 -5.77 -13.28
CA ALA A 57 1.68 -4.81 -13.03
C ALA A 57 1.18 -3.37 -13.15
N GLU A 58 0.33 -3.08 -14.14
CA GLU A 58 -0.25 -1.75 -14.32
C GLU A 58 -1.30 -1.41 -13.26
N ALA A 59 -2.12 -2.37 -12.85
CA ALA A 59 -3.08 -2.19 -11.75
C ALA A 59 -2.37 -1.90 -10.42
N MET A 60 -1.23 -2.57 -10.18
CA MET A 60 -0.37 -2.31 -9.02
C MET A 60 0.24 -0.91 -9.09
N ARG A 61 0.81 -0.50 -10.23
CA ARG A 61 1.35 0.86 -10.39
C ARG A 61 0.29 1.93 -10.14
N GLN A 62 -0.92 1.75 -10.65
CA GLN A 62 -2.02 2.67 -10.37
C GLN A 62 -2.37 2.70 -8.87
N SER A 63 -2.40 1.55 -8.20
CA SER A 63 -2.66 1.47 -6.76
C SER A 63 -1.60 2.22 -5.96
N GLU A 64 -0.33 2.02 -6.32
CA GLU A 64 0.81 2.73 -5.73
C GLU A 64 0.72 4.25 -5.93
N ASP A 65 0.45 4.68 -7.16
CA ASP A 65 0.34 6.11 -7.46
C ASP A 65 -0.79 6.78 -6.66
N LEU A 66 -1.92 6.10 -6.50
CA LEU A 66 -3.03 6.57 -5.65
C LEU A 66 -2.61 6.67 -4.18
N TRP A 67 -1.89 5.65 -3.67
CA TRP A 67 -1.39 5.65 -2.30
C TRP A 67 -0.41 6.81 -2.06
N TYR A 68 0.57 7.02 -2.96
CA TYR A 68 1.52 8.13 -2.85
C TYR A 68 0.88 9.50 -3.03
N ALA A 69 -0.12 9.62 -3.89
CA ALA A 69 -0.89 10.87 -4.05
C ALA A 69 -1.61 11.22 -2.74
N GLU A 70 -2.26 10.23 -2.11
CA GLU A 70 -2.93 10.42 -0.82
C GLU A 70 -1.93 10.74 0.30
N MET A 71 -0.83 9.99 0.38
CA MET A 71 0.25 10.27 1.33
C MET A 71 0.77 11.71 1.18
N SER A 72 1.03 12.14 -0.05
CA SER A 72 1.52 13.50 -0.34
C SER A 72 0.50 14.56 0.07
N ARG A 73 -0.79 14.32 -0.21
CA ARG A 73 -1.89 15.21 0.18
C ARG A 73 -1.99 15.38 1.69
N ARG A 74 -1.78 14.31 2.46
CA ARG A 74 -1.80 14.32 3.93
C ARG A 74 -0.54 14.96 4.48
N ALA A 75 0.62 14.56 3.99
CA ALA A 75 1.92 15.09 4.41
C ALA A 75 2.04 16.60 4.20
N ALA A 76 1.43 17.16 3.16
CA ALA A 76 1.43 18.60 2.87
C ALA A 76 0.83 19.46 4.00
N LYS A 77 0.03 18.86 4.90
CA LYS A 77 -0.60 19.53 6.04
C LYS A 77 0.21 19.38 7.33
N ILE A 78 1.29 18.60 7.31
CA ILE A 78 2.08 18.21 8.48
C ILE A 78 3.43 18.92 8.42
N LEU A 79 3.71 19.74 9.41
CA LEU A 79 4.92 20.59 9.43
C LEU A 79 6.17 19.82 9.85
N THR A 80 6.04 18.82 10.74
CA THR A 80 7.17 18.10 11.33
C THR A 80 7.51 16.84 10.55
N ALA A 81 8.78 16.46 10.49
CA ALA A 81 9.22 15.20 9.90
C ALA A 81 8.71 14.01 10.70
N ALA A 82 8.69 14.10 12.04
CA ALA A 82 8.12 13.08 12.91
C ALA A 82 6.62 12.84 12.60
N GLY A 83 5.85 13.89 12.41
CA GLY A 83 4.43 13.77 12.04
C GLY A 83 4.21 13.18 10.64
N ARG A 84 5.06 13.53 9.67
CA ARG A 84 5.01 12.90 8.32
C ARG A 84 5.36 11.42 8.37
N LEU A 85 6.34 11.02 9.18
CA LEU A 85 6.66 9.62 9.40
C LEU A 85 5.51 8.88 10.08
N GLU A 86 4.88 9.49 11.07
CA GLU A 86 3.69 8.96 11.76
C GLU A 86 2.55 8.71 10.77
N GLU A 87 2.31 9.62 9.82
CA GLU A 87 1.26 9.46 8.80
C GLU A 87 1.57 8.30 7.83
N VAL A 88 2.82 8.16 7.38
CA VAL A 88 3.25 7.02 6.56
C VAL A 88 2.98 5.70 7.30
N VAL A 89 3.38 5.61 8.57
CA VAL A 89 3.16 4.41 9.39
C VAL A 89 1.66 4.15 9.60
N ALA A 90 0.86 5.18 9.85
CA ALA A 90 -0.58 5.05 10.04
C ALA A 90 -1.29 4.53 8.78
N MET A 91 -0.86 4.98 7.60
CA MET A 91 -1.38 4.48 6.32
C MET A 91 -0.94 3.04 6.05
N THR A 92 0.33 2.71 6.29
CA THR A 92 0.88 1.36 6.08
C THR A 92 0.28 0.33 7.03
N CYS A 93 0.05 0.70 8.30
CA CYS A 93 -0.59 -0.15 9.30
C CYS A 93 -2.14 -0.10 9.24
N HIS A 94 -2.74 0.58 8.26
CA HIS A 94 -4.19 0.70 8.12
C HIS A 94 -4.93 1.25 9.34
N VAL A 95 -4.27 2.01 10.19
CA VAL A 95 -4.91 2.78 11.28
C VAL A 95 -5.68 3.98 10.72
N SER A 96 -5.23 4.48 9.58
CA SER A 96 -5.87 5.56 8.83
C SER A 96 -6.04 5.11 7.37
N SER A 97 -7.16 4.46 7.08
CA SER A 97 -7.46 3.85 5.78
C SER A 97 -8.23 4.74 4.81
N ASP A 98 -8.70 5.92 5.27
CA ASP A 98 -9.43 6.84 4.41
C ASP A 98 -8.59 7.26 3.19
N GLY A 99 -9.08 6.96 1.97
CA GLY A 99 -8.38 7.27 0.72
C GLY A 99 -7.30 6.28 0.29
N VAL A 100 -7.03 5.22 1.08
CA VAL A 100 -6.23 4.08 0.65
C VAL A 100 -7.12 3.14 -0.16
N PRO A 101 -6.69 2.68 -1.35
CA PRO A 101 -7.49 1.77 -2.15
C PRO A 101 -7.83 0.49 -1.39
N GLU A 102 -9.11 0.08 -1.43
CA GLU A 102 -9.57 -1.17 -0.84
C GLU A 102 -8.83 -2.37 -1.48
N GLY A 103 -8.42 -3.34 -0.64
CA GLY A 103 -7.72 -4.54 -1.12
C GLY A 103 -6.25 -4.32 -1.45
N SER A 104 -5.65 -3.19 -1.07
CA SER A 104 -4.26 -2.91 -1.39
C SER A 104 -3.26 -3.86 -0.70
N LEU A 105 -3.52 -4.33 0.52
CA LEU A 105 -2.66 -5.31 1.21
C LEU A 105 -2.70 -6.68 0.52
N GLU A 106 -3.87 -7.14 0.12
CA GLU A 106 -4.06 -8.40 -0.60
C GLU A 106 -3.34 -8.37 -1.95
N LEU A 107 -3.40 -7.24 -2.65
CA LEU A 107 -2.64 -7.03 -3.89
C LEU A 107 -1.13 -7.15 -3.66
N TRP A 108 -0.60 -6.57 -2.58
CA TRP A 108 0.80 -6.67 -2.20
C TRP A 108 1.23 -8.11 -1.90
N LEU A 109 0.43 -8.87 -1.14
CA LEU A 109 0.71 -10.28 -0.86
C LEU A 109 0.74 -11.11 -2.14
N ASP A 110 -0.18 -10.87 -3.05
CA ASP A 110 -0.20 -11.53 -4.37
C ASP A 110 1.03 -11.15 -5.21
N LEU A 111 1.43 -9.88 -5.22
CA LEU A 111 2.64 -9.42 -5.92
C LEU A 111 3.89 -10.15 -5.40
N TRP A 112 4.08 -10.22 -4.09
CA TRP A 112 5.21 -10.92 -3.49
C TRP A 112 5.21 -12.42 -3.83
N ALA A 113 4.04 -13.08 -3.77
CA ALA A 113 3.92 -14.49 -4.11
C ALA A 113 4.26 -14.76 -5.58
N GLN A 114 3.89 -13.85 -6.49
CA GLN A 114 4.23 -13.97 -7.93
C GLN A 114 5.71 -13.66 -8.19
N ALA A 115 6.28 -12.65 -7.53
CA ALA A 115 7.69 -12.26 -7.66
C ALA A 115 8.68 -13.39 -7.33
N LEU A 116 8.26 -14.40 -6.56
CA LEU A 116 9.05 -15.61 -6.31
C LEU A 116 9.24 -16.46 -7.56
N ARG A 117 8.37 -16.34 -8.56
CA ARG A 117 8.31 -17.23 -9.73
C ARG A 117 8.48 -16.52 -11.06
N ASP A 118 8.24 -15.20 -11.09
CA ASP A 118 8.25 -14.38 -12.28
C ASP A 118 9.24 -13.23 -12.14
N GLN A 119 10.18 -13.13 -13.08
CA GLN A 119 11.24 -12.12 -13.06
C GLN A 119 10.73 -10.73 -13.41
N GLU A 120 9.72 -10.59 -14.28
CA GLU A 120 9.13 -9.29 -14.64
C GLU A 120 8.36 -8.73 -13.46
N VAL A 121 7.59 -9.58 -12.77
CA VAL A 121 6.86 -9.20 -11.54
C VAL A 121 7.84 -8.85 -10.41
N ARG A 122 8.96 -9.56 -10.33
CA ARG A 122 10.03 -9.23 -9.37
C ARG A 122 10.60 -7.83 -9.61
N ALA A 123 10.85 -7.46 -10.86
CA ALA A 123 11.36 -6.13 -11.19
C ALA A 123 10.36 -5.02 -10.79
N VAL A 124 9.05 -5.25 -10.97
CA VAL A 124 7.99 -4.33 -10.51
C VAL A 124 8.00 -4.19 -8.99
N ARG A 125 8.13 -5.31 -8.26
CA ARG A 125 8.24 -5.29 -6.79
C ARG A 125 9.47 -4.49 -6.34
N GLU A 126 10.63 -4.70 -6.97
CA GLU A 126 11.86 -3.97 -6.64
C GLU A 126 11.73 -2.46 -6.87
N GLU A 127 11.03 -2.05 -7.93
CA GLU A 127 10.69 -0.66 -8.21
C GLU A 127 9.87 -0.03 -7.06
N PHE A 128 8.85 -0.75 -6.57
CA PHE A 128 7.98 -0.26 -5.50
C PHE A 128 8.70 -0.23 -4.15
N ASP A 129 9.46 -1.27 -3.81
CA ASP A 129 10.25 -1.32 -2.58
C ASP A 129 11.23 -0.13 -2.51
N GLU A 130 11.88 0.20 -3.63
CA GLU A 130 12.80 1.33 -3.67
C GLU A 130 12.07 2.67 -3.54
N ARG A 131 10.91 2.81 -4.16
CA ARG A 131 10.07 4.01 -4.01
C ARG A 131 9.65 4.22 -2.55
N PHE A 132 9.30 3.14 -1.85
CA PHE A 132 8.93 3.20 -0.43
C PHE A 132 10.11 3.56 0.46
N ARG A 133 11.27 2.92 0.26
CA ARG A 133 12.52 3.26 0.96
C ARG A 133 12.91 4.73 0.73
N GLU A 134 12.81 5.23 -0.51
CA GLU A 134 13.13 6.63 -0.80
C GLU A 134 12.17 7.61 -0.11
N ALA A 135 10.88 7.27 0.01
CA ALA A 135 9.93 8.08 0.75
C ALA A 135 10.30 8.19 2.24
N ILE A 136 10.68 7.07 2.88
CA ILE A 136 11.17 7.04 4.26
C ILE A 136 12.49 7.83 4.38
N ARG A 137 13.46 7.55 3.50
CA ARG A 137 14.78 8.20 3.48
C ARG A 137 14.66 9.72 3.38
N ARG A 138 13.78 10.22 2.53
CA ARG A 138 13.51 11.66 2.38
C ARG A 138 12.98 12.27 3.68
N ILE A 139 12.03 11.65 4.35
CA ILE A 139 11.47 12.13 5.62
C ILE A 139 12.58 12.18 6.70
N VAL A 140 13.40 11.14 6.78
CA VAL A 140 14.50 11.06 7.75
C VAL A 140 15.53 12.16 7.47
N ARG A 141 15.94 12.34 6.22
CA ARG A 141 16.89 13.40 5.81
C ARG A 141 16.36 14.79 6.14
N GLU A 142 15.10 15.06 5.85
CA GLU A 142 14.44 16.32 6.18
C GLU A 142 14.40 16.55 7.71
N GLY A 143 14.09 15.50 8.49
CA GLY A 143 14.06 15.58 9.95
C GLY A 143 15.44 15.81 10.56
N ILE A 144 16.50 15.18 10.04
CA ILE A 144 17.89 15.43 10.46
C ILE A 144 18.29 16.89 10.13
N ALA A 145 17.97 17.35 8.93
CA ALA A 145 18.29 18.72 8.51
C ALA A 145 17.55 19.77 9.33
N ALA A 146 16.33 19.48 9.77
CA ALA A 146 15.52 20.35 10.64
C ALA A 146 15.90 20.25 12.14
N GLY A 147 16.78 19.32 12.53
CA GLY A 147 17.13 19.06 13.92
C GLY A 147 16.05 18.35 14.73
N GLU A 148 15.05 17.78 14.07
CA GLU A 148 14.00 16.96 14.71
C GLU A 148 14.50 15.55 15.03
N PHE A 149 15.43 15.02 14.21
CA PHE A 149 15.97 13.68 14.34
C PHE A 149 17.47 13.72 14.63
N THR A 150 17.95 12.73 15.39
CA THR A 150 19.38 12.47 15.55
C THR A 150 19.96 11.94 14.22
N ARG A 151 21.26 12.17 14.03
CA ARG A 151 21.95 11.70 12.83
C ARG A 151 22.06 10.16 12.85
N VAL A 152 21.54 9.52 11.81
CA VAL A 152 21.60 8.08 11.57
C VAL A 152 22.08 7.82 10.15
N ASP A 153 22.40 6.57 9.83
CA ASP A 153 22.53 6.11 8.46
C ASP A 153 21.12 6.00 7.85
N GLU A 154 20.81 6.89 6.91
CA GLU A 154 19.49 7.03 6.30
C GLU A 154 19.11 5.80 5.46
N ASP A 155 20.09 5.19 4.79
CA ASP A 155 19.90 4.02 3.95
C ASP A 155 19.61 2.79 4.81
N GLU A 156 20.41 2.54 5.83
CA GLU A 156 20.21 1.43 6.77
C GLU A 156 18.89 1.57 7.53
N PHE A 157 18.54 2.78 7.96
CA PHE A 157 17.24 3.03 8.58
C PHE A 157 16.10 2.72 7.63
N ALA A 158 16.15 3.22 6.38
CA ALA A 158 15.08 3.00 5.40
C ALA A 158 14.90 1.51 5.07
N VAL A 159 15.99 0.76 4.92
CA VAL A 159 15.95 -0.69 4.64
C VAL A 159 15.34 -1.46 5.81
N THR A 160 15.84 -1.22 7.03
CA THR A 160 15.36 -1.96 8.20
C THR A 160 13.93 -1.58 8.58
N TYR A 161 13.58 -0.30 8.43
CA TYR A 161 12.27 0.20 8.81
C TYR A 161 11.19 -0.21 7.80
N SER A 162 11.48 -0.19 6.49
CA SER A 162 10.55 -0.72 5.49
C SER A 162 10.26 -2.20 5.71
N ALA A 163 11.30 -3.02 5.95
CA ALA A 163 11.12 -4.45 6.25
C ALA A 163 10.29 -4.71 7.53
N LEU A 164 10.42 -3.87 8.55
CA LEU A 164 9.58 -3.93 9.75
C LEU A 164 8.11 -3.65 9.40
N LEU A 165 7.85 -2.60 8.62
CA LEU A 165 6.50 -2.21 8.20
C LEU A 165 5.85 -3.27 7.30
N ASP A 166 6.62 -3.86 6.37
CA ASP A 166 6.16 -4.98 5.55
C ASP A 166 5.76 -6.18 6.41
N GLY A 167 6.56 -6.50 7.43
CA GLY A 167 6.24 -7.58 8.37
C GLY A 167 4.93 -7.33 9.12
N PHE A 168 4.66 -6.09 9.54
CA PHE A 168 3.39 -5.74 10.17
C PHE A 168 2.22 -5.76 9.17
N ALA A 169 2.43 -5.25 7.96
CA ALA A 169 1.39 -5.26 6.92
C ALA A 169 0.93 -6.70 6.59
N ILE A 170 1.88 -7.65 6.49
CA ILE A 170 1.57 -9.07 6.28
C ILE A 170 0.70 -9.61 7.42
N GLN A 171 1.07 -9.35 8.68
CA GLN A 171 0.32 -9.87 9.83
C GLN A 171 -1.07 -9.26 9.93
N ILE A 172 -1.22 -7.97 9.61
CA ILE A 172 -2.52 -7.29 9.53
C ILE A 172 -3.40 -7.92 8.44
N ALA A 173 -2.84 -8.13 7.24
CA ALA A 173 -3.56 -8.74 6.11
C ALA A 173 -4.01 -10.17 6.41
N LEU A 174 -3.24 -10.91 7.21
CA LEU A 174 -3.57 -12.27 7.66
C LEU A 174 -4.49 -12.31 8.89
N GLU A 175 -4.97 -11.16 9.36
CA GLU A 175 -5.83 -11.04 10.54
C GLU A 175 -5.22 -11.71 11.78
N ASP A 176 -3.89 -11.50 11.99
CA ASP A 176 -3.19 -12.08 13.14
C ASP A 176 -3.85 -11.66 14.46
N PRO A 177 -4.18 -12.61 15.36
CA PRO A 177 -4.93 -12.30 16.59
C PRO A 177 -4.13 -11.47 17.61
N VAL A 178 -2.82 -11.36 17.43
CA VAL A 178 -1.91 -10.61 18.33
C VAL A 178 -1.50 -9.27 17.74
N VAL A 179 -1.34 -9.20 16.41
CA VAL A 179 -0.81 -8.01 15.71
C VAL A 179 -1.90 -7.36 14.85
N GLY A 180 -2.73 -6.56 15.51
CA GLY A 180 -3.69 -5.70 14.81
C GLY A 180 -3.08 -4.35 14.42
N PRO A 181 -3.82 -3.53 13.62
CA PRO A 181 -3.37 -2.24 13.09
C PRO A 181 -2.77 -1.30 14.13
N GLU A 182 -3.46 -1.06 15.24
CA GLU A 182 -3.00 -0.15 16.29
C GLU A 182 -1.75 -0.64 17.01
N ARG A 183 -1.65 -1.95 17.26
CA ARG A 183 -0.46 -2.54 17.88
C ARG A 183 0.75 -2.43 16.98
N ALA A 184 0.59 -2.72 15.69
CA ALA A 184 1.62 -2.58 14.68
C ALA A 184 2.10 -1.13 14.56
N PHE A 185 1.17 -0.19 14.45
CA PHE A 185 1.43 1.24 14.43
C PHE A 185 2.25 1.68 15.66
N ASN A 186 1.76 1.38 16.86
CA ASN A 186 2.43 1.74 18.11
C ASN A 186 3.82 1.11 18.23
N ALA A 187 4.01 -0.11 17.77
CA ALA A 187 5.29 -0.79 17.76
C ALA A 187 6.27 -0.14 16.76
N ALA A 188 5.82 0.14 15.55
CA ALA A 188 6.62 0.81 14.54
C ALA A 188 7.06 2.20 14.99
N MET A 189 6.15 3.01 15.55
CA MET A 189 6.47 4.34 16.03
C MET A 189 7.43 4.33 17.22
N ARG A 190 7.35 3.35 18.12
CA ARG A 190 8.36 3.19 19.19
C ARG A 190 9.75 2.90 18.64
N VAL A 191 9.85 2.05 17.62
CA VAL A 191 11.13 1.75 16.96
C VAL A 191 11.68 3.02 16.32
N ALA A 192 10.86 3.74 15.55
CA ALA A 192 11.28 4.98 14.89
C ALA A 192 11.73 6.04 15.91
N SER A 193 10.95 6.30 16.95
CA SER A 193 11.28 7.30 17.96
C SER A 193 12.58 6.96 18.72
N SER A 194 12.79 5.68 19.02
CA SER A 194 14.01 5.22 19.67
C SER A 194 15.25 5.38 18.78
N GLN A 195 15.15 5.06 17.50
CA GLN A 195 16.29 5.13 16.57
C GLN A 195 16.58 6.56 16.12
N LEU A 196 15.56 7.36 15.88
CA LEU A 196 15.68 8.74 15.39
C LEU A 196 15.77 9.77 16.52
N GLY A 197 15.60 9.38 17.79
CA GLY A 197 15.80 10.24 18.95
C GLY A 197 14.72 11.29 19.18
N PHE A 198 13.52 11.13 18.64
CA PHE A 198 12.40 12.05 18.90
C PHE A 198 11.44 11.50 19.97
N THR A 199 10.70 12.40 20.62
CA THR A 199 9.68 12.01 21.59
C THR A 199 8.38 11.65 20.86
N TRP A 200 7.85 10.48 21.19
CA TRP A 200 6.55 10.03 20.69
C TRP A 200 5.73 9.41 21.83
N GLU A 201 4.46 9.80 21.91
CA GLU A 201 3.54 9.29 22.91
C GLU A 201 2.60 8.25 22.27
N VAL A 202 2.40 7.13 22.96
CA VAL A 202 1.52 6.04 22.52
C VAL A 202 0.11 6.57 22.29
N ARG A 203 -0.43 6.43 21.09
CA ARG A 203 -1.86 6.63 20.86
C ARG A 203 -2.61 5.57 21.67
N HIS A 204 -3.39 6.01 22.64
CA HIS A 204 -4.29 5.12 23.36
C HIS A 204 -5.38 4.64 22.41
N GLU A 205 -5.65 3.32 22.43
CA GLU A 205 -6.71 2.71 21.63
C GLU A 205 -8.01 3.51 21.77
N ARG A 206 -8.51 4.03 20.65
CA ARG A 206 -9.91 4.41 20.60
C ARG A 206 -10.71 3.13 20.79
N PRO A 207 -11.64 3.09 21.77
CA PRO A 207 -12.48 1.91 21.93
C PRO A 207 -13.14 1.62 20.57
N PRO A 208 -13.17 0.35 20.14
CA PRO A 208 -13.69 -0.01 18.83
C PRO A 208 -15.07 0.64 18.64
N SER A 209 -15.22 1.45 17.62
CA SER A 209 -16.52 1.93 17.21
C SER A 209 -17.36 0.68 16.96
N ARG A 210 -18.46 0.51 17.72
CA ARG A 210 -19.40 -0.63 17.59
C ARG A 210 -20.03 -0.59 16.18
N GLY A 211 -19.26 -0.97 15.18
CA GLY A 211 -19.65 -1.15 13.80
C GLY A 211 -20.13 -2.56 13.61
N ARG A 212 -21.43 -2.71 13.58
CA ARG A 212 -22.28 -3.82 13.11
C ARG A 212 -21.52 -5.08 12.64
N LEU A 213 -21.53 -6.09 13.52
CA LEU A 213 -21.40 -7.49 13.13
C LEU A 213 -22.33 -7.76 11.92
N ARG A 214 -21.77 -7.82 10.72
CA ARG A 214 -22.47 -8.45 9.59
C ARG A 214 -22.47 -9.95 9.87
N THR A 215 -23.56 -10.44 10.47
CA THR A 215 -23.90 -11.86 10.50
C THR A 215 -23.86 -12.39 9.08
N ARG A 216 -22.82 -13.14 8.74
CA ARG A 216 -22.84 -14.07 7.60
C ARG A 216 -23.92 -15.10 7.91
N GLN A 217 -25.12 -14.93 7.34
CA GLN A 217 -26.07 -16.02 7.25
C GLN A 217 -25.52 -17.05 6.28
N ALA A 218 -25.23 -18.23 6.82
CA ALA A 218 -24.99 -19.44 6.05
C ALA A 218 -26.26 -19.79 5.23
N ARG A 219 -26.09 -19.96 3.93
CA ARG A 219 -26.87 -20.86 3.07
C ARG A 219 -25.96 -21.47 2.01
#